data_34e4474507b4261ed3900c6b33495006
#
_entry.id   34e4474507b4261ed3900c6b33495006
#
_cell.length_a   1.000
_cell.length_b   1.000
_cell.length_c   1.000
_cell.angle_alpha   90.00
_cell.angle_beta   90.00
_cell.angle_gamma   90.00
#
_symmetry.space_group_name_H-M   'P 1'
#
loop_
_entity.id
_entity.type
_entity.pdbx_description
1 polymer ?
#
loop_
_entity_poly.entity_id
_entity_poly.type
_entity_poly.pdbx_seq_one_letter_code
_entity_poly.pdbx_strand_id
1 'polypeptide(L)'
;MSANDVIILFGGTSDERRVSVASAQNVATVLPEAEVWFQAPDGSVTPCPRATLAAHQNAYTTDLQLPGTARWPSLDAALDAGEARGKTFFLALHGGQGEDGTTQRALERRGLAFTGSGSEASAKGFDKERAKALAAKAGVRTVESVELTGDAGAMLSALQGLLARHGRLVVKPIRGGSSVGLYHVKGPEDAGRAAREVAAQAPQVAFLAEAFVQGTELTVGVVDSLDGKRRALPCSEVRVDPGRAFDFEGKYLGKGTLELTPAEVPPDVFQAAQALAVTAHEALGCEGYTRTDIIVGARGPVYLETNTLPGLTKASFIPQQLAAEGTALRPFLEEQLALARARRDRQR
;
A
#
# COMPACT_ATOMS: atom_id res chain seq x y z
N MET A 1 5.99 19.29 22.21
CA MET A 1 4.71 18.81 21.67
C MET A 1 3.97 18.09 22.77
N SER A 2 2.68 18.36 22.97
CA SER A 2 1.90 17.56 23.93
C SER A 2 1.77 16.14 23.34
N ALA A 3 2.18 15.14 24.09
CA ALA A 3 2.17 13.74 23.69
C ALA A 3 0.77 13.18 23.38
N ASN A 4 -0.27 13.84 23.87
CA ASN A 4 -1.68 13.45 23.76
C ASN A 4 -2.38 13.91 22.47
N ASP A 5 -1.65 14.48 21.48
CA ASP A 5 -2.26 15.07 20.28
C ASP A 5 -2.24 14.15 19.06
N VAL A 6 -1.85 12.88 19.24
CA VAL A 6 -1.74 11.89 18.16
C VAL A 6 -2.71 10.75 18.40
N ILE A 7 -3.44 10.38 17.34
CA ILE A 7 -4.28 9.18 17.29
C ILE A 7 -3.72 8.26 16.20
N ILE A 8 -3.37 7.02 16.55
CA ILE A 8 -3.06 5.96 15.59
C ILE A 8 -4.39 5.32 15.20
N LEU A 9 -4.84 5.54 13.97
CA LEU A 9 -6.04 4.91 13.41
C LEU A 9 -5.65 3.64 12.69
N PHE A 10 -6.24 2.51 13.07
CA PHE A 10 -5.88 1.20 12.56
C PHE A 10 -7.08 0.24 12.49
N GLY A 11 -6.89 -0.94 11.90
CA GLY A 11 -7.94 -1.91 11.60
C GLY A 11 -8.51 -1.67 10.20
N GLY A 12 -9.79 -1.36 10.11
CA GLY A 12 -10.47 -1.04 8.86
C GLY A 12 -11.36 -2.16 8.33
N THR A 13 -12.11 -1.82 7.28
CA THR A 13 -13.10 -2.72 6.65
C THR A 13 -12.51 -3.62 5.56
N SER A 14 -11.21 -3.46 5.24
CA SER A 14 -10.53 -4.22 4.20
C SER A 14 -10.08 -5.61 4.66
N ASP A 15 -9.75 -6.47 3.72
CA ASP A 15 -9.14 -7.78 4.01
C ASP A 15 -7.71 -7.64 4.57
N GLU A 16 -7.06 -6.49 4.38
CA GLU A 16 -5.72 -6.17 4.91
C GLU A 16 -5.75 -5.59 6.33
N ARG A 17 -6.93 -5.55 7.00
CA ARG A 17 -7.09 -5.05 8.39
C ARG A 17 -6.17 -5.72 9.40
N ARG A 18 -5.78 -6.99 9.14
CA ARG A 18 -4.86 -7.76 9.99
C ARG A 18 -3.43 -7.21 9.92
N VAL A 19 -3.00 -6.85 8.72
CA VAL A 19 -1.70 -6.17 8.51
C VAL A 19 -1.71 -4.80 9.19
N SER A 20 -2.84 -4.11 9.16
CA SER A 20 -3.06 -2.85 9.87
C SER A 20 -2.88 -3.00 11.38
N VAL A 21 -3.41 -4.07 11.99
CA VAL A 21 -3.20 -4.36 13.42
C VAL A 21 -1.71 -4.57 13.72
N ALA A 22 -1.00 -5.35 12.91
CA ALA A 22 0.44 -5.59 13.09
C ALA A 22 1.27 -4.30 12.93
N SER A 23 0.93 -3.45 11.96
CA SER A 23 1.55 -2.12 11.79
C SER A 23 1.30 -1.22 13.01
N ALA A 24 0.05 -1.19 13.49
CA ALA A 24 -0.32 -0.40 14.68
C ALA A 24 0.41 -0.87 15.95
N GLN A 25 0.62 -2.16 16.14
CA GLN A 25 1.41 -2.70 17.25
C GLN A 25 2.83 -2.12 17.26
N ASN A 26 3.49 -2.10 16.10
CA ASN A 26 4.85 -1.55 15.99
C ASN A 26 4.86 -0.03 16.18
N VAL A 27 3.98 0.70 15.48
CA VAL A 27 3.88 2.18 15.58
C VAL A 27 3.54 2.60 17.00
N ALA A 28 2.58 1.93 17.66
CA ALA A 28 2.20 2.22 19.03
C ALA A 28 3.34 1.92 20.02
N THR A 29 4.19 0.95 19.76
CA THR A 29 5.39 0.70 20.60
C THR A 29 6.39 1.85 20.49
N VAL A 30 6.55 2.41 19.28
CA VAL A 30 7.50 3.51 18.99
C VAL A 30 6.95 4.86 19.48
N LEU A 31 5.63 5.07 19.42
CA LEU A 31 4.92 6.26 19.90
C LEU A 31 4.04 5.91 21.10
N PRO A 32 4.63 5.63 22.30
CA PRO A 32 3.89 5.16 23.47
C PRO A 32 2.89 6.18 24.02
N GLU A 33 3.04 7.44 23.68
CA GLU A 33 2.17 8.55 24.06
C GLU A 33 0.90 8.71 23.21
N ALA A 34 0.86 8.13 22.00
CA ALA A 34 -0.27 8.26 21.10
C ALA A 34 -1.50 7.46 21.60
N GLU A 35 -2.69 7.99 21.42
CA GLU A 35 -3.94 7.22 21.53
C GLU A 35 -4.04 6.22 20.37
N VAL A 36 -4.73 5.10 20.55
CA VAL A 36 -4.97 4.12 19.50
C VAL A 36 -6.47 3.90 19.30
N TRP A 37 -6.94 4.10 18.06
CA TRP A 37 -8.34 3.92 17.68
C TRP A 37 -8.46 2.78 16.68
N PHE A 38 -9.24 1.78 17.05
CA PHE A 38 -9.52 0.60 16.25
C PHE A 38 -10.80 0.82 15.44
N GLN A 39 -10.69 0.73 14.13
CA GLN A 39 -11.84 0.59 13.24
C GLN A 39 -12.11 -0.89 13.00
N ALA A 40 -13.26 -1.36 13.44
CA ALA A 40 -13.69 -2.73 13.27
C ALA A 40 -14.12 -3.03 11.80
N PRO A 41 -14.24 -4.31 11.40
CA PRO A 41 -14.67 -4.68 10.04
C PRO A 41 -16.04 -4.17 9.63
N ASP A 42 -16.93 -3.90 10.58
CA ASP A 42 -18.26 -3.30 10.36
C ASP A 42 -18.22 -1.76 10.20
N GLY A 43 -17.03 -1.16 10.29
CA GLY A 43 -16.80 0.27 10.17
C GLY A 43 -16.94 1.05 11.48
N SER A 44 -17.39 0.43 12.55
CA SER A 44 -17.46 1.06 13.87
C SER A 44 -16.06 1.36 14.43
N VAL A 45 -15.94 2.36 15.32
CA VAL A 45 -14.66 2.79 15.88
C VAL A 45 -14.69 2.79 17.40
N THR A 46 -13.60 2.33 18.01
CA THR A 46 -13.44 2.25 19.46
C THR A 46 -12.00 2.60 19.86
N PRO A 47 -11.78 3.47 20.87
CA PRO A 47 -10.48 3.60 21.50
C PRO A 47 -10.01 2.24 22.02
N CYS A 48 -8.85 1.80 21.55
CA CYS A 48 -8.31 0.49 21.90
C CYS A 48 -7.35 0.63 23.08
N PRO A 49 -7.55 -0.11 24.20
CA PRO A 49 -6.53 -0.14 25.26
C PRO A 49 -5.21 -0.66 24.70
N ARG A 50 -4.12 0.05 24.93
CA ARG A 50 -2.78 -0.32 24.42
C ARG A 50 -2.36 -1.74 24.84
N ALA A 51 -2.71 -2.13 26.07
CA ALA A 51 -2.43 -3.49 26.55
C ALA A 51 -3.16 -4.56 25.73
N THR A 52 -4.40 -4.28 25.27
CA THR A 52 -5.17 -5.18 24.41
C THR A 52 -4.52 -5.29 23.02
N LEU A 53 -4.11 -4.16 22.42
CA LEU A 53 -3.39 -4.18 21.16
C LEU A 53 -2.06 -4.95 21.27
N ALA A 54 -1.28 -4.69 22.32
CA ALA A 54 0.01 -5.34 22.54
C ALA A 54 -0.12 -6.85 22.82
N ALA A 55 -1.19 -7.28 23.50
CA ALA A 55 -1.44 -8.67 23.83
C ALA A 55 -1.99 -9.50 22.66
N HIS A 56 -2.47 -8.84 21.59
CA HIS A 56 -3.02 -9.55 20.43
C HIS A 56 -1.91 -10.27 19.67
N GLN A 57 -1.90 -11.60 19.77
CA GLN A 57 -0.95 -12.45 19.05
C GLN A 57 -1.51 -12.84 17.67
N ASN A 58 -0.61 -13.25 16.77
CA ASN A 58 -0.98 -13.74 15.44
C ASN A 58 -1.81 -12.72 14.60
N ALA A 59 -1.42 -11.45 14.67
CA ALA A 59 -2.13 -10.35 14.01
C ALA A 59 -2.39 -10.57 12.50
N TYR A 60 -1.61 -11.39 11.81
CA TYR A 60 -1.81 -11.71 10.39
C TYR A 60 -2.88 -12.77 10.13
N THR A 61 -3.28 -13.56 11.14
CA THR A 61 -4.17 -14.71 10.97
C THR A 61 -5.48 -14.60 11.74
N THR A 62 -5.50 -13.75 12.79
CA THR A 62 -6.67 -13.57 13.65
C THR A 62 -7.10 -12.12 13.70
N ASP A 63 -8.41 -11.88 13.66
CA ASP A 63 -8.95 -10.53 13.78
C ASP A 63 -8.90 -10.06 15.25
N LEU A 64 -8.46 -8.82 15.45
CA LEU A 64 -8.57 -8.17 16.75
C LEU A 64 -10.05 -7.94 17.07
N GLN A 65 -10.44 -8.30 18.29
CA GLN A 65 -11.77 -8.02 18.80
C GLN A 65 -11.66 -7.26 20.12
N LEU A 66 -12.44 -6.19 20.23
CA LEU A 66 -12.56 -5.43 21.47
C LEU A 66 -13.87 -5.83 22.19
N PRO A 67 -13.85 -6.02 23.50
CA PRO A 67 -15.07 -6.33 24.26
C PRO A 67 -15.97 -5.08 24.34
N GLY A 68 -17.28 -5.34 24.46
CA GLY A 68 -18.28 -4.28 24.65
C GLY A 68 -18.84 -3.68 23.35
N THR A 69 -19.64 -2.64 23.51
CA THR A 69 -20.25 -1.91 22.41
C THR A 69 -19.26 -0.88 21.84
N ALA A 70 -19.21 -0.74 20.53
CA ALA A 70 -18.39 0.27 19.88
C ALA A 70 -18.75 1.67 20.38
N ARG A 71 -17.74 2.53 20.56
CA ARG A 71 -17.96 3.91 21.02
C ARG A 71 -18.64 4.76 19.95
N TRP A 72 -18.27 4.59 18.70
CA TRP A 72 -18.87 5.29 17.57
C TRP A 72 -19.29 4.29 16.49
N PRO A 73 -20.48 4.47 15.89
CA PRO A 73 -21.02 3.52 14.92
C PRO A 73 -20.31 3.57 13.55
N SER A 74 -19.51 4.60 13.30
CA SER A 74 -18.76 4.77 12.05
C SER A 74 -17.52 5.64 12.26
N LEU A 75 -16.61 5.62 11.26
CA LEU A 75 -15.47 6.53 11.24
C LEU A 75 -15.92 8.00 11.22
N ASP A 76 -16.93 8.35 10.43
CA ASP A 76 -17.46 9.71 10.39
C ASP A 76 -17.92 10.17 11.78
N ALA A 77 -18.67 9.35 12.51
CA ALA A 77 -19.10 9.65 13.86
C ALA A 77 -17.92 9.83 14.83
N ALA A 78 -16.86 9.02 14.68
CA ALA A 78 -15.65 9.15 15.48
C ALA A 78 -14.88 10.46 15.17
N LEU A 79 -14.78 10.83 13.90
CA LEU A 79 -14.09 12.05 13.46
C LEU A 79 -14.86 13.33 13.82
N ASP A 80 -16.20 13.26 13.95
CA ASP A 80 -17.05 14.38 14.40
C ASP A 80 -17.04 14.55 15.92
N ALA A 81 -16.59 13.55 16.66
CA ALA A 81 -16.51 13.59 18.12
C ALA A 81 -15.49 14.64 18.62
N GLY A 82 -15.75 15.17 19.81
CA GLY A 82 -14.87 16.18 20.43
C GLY A 82 -13.44 15.68 20.64
N GLU A 83 -13.28 14.38 20.85
CA GLU A 83 -12.00 13.69 21.05
C GLU A 83 -11.08 13.74 19.82
N ALA A 84 -11.62 13.84 18.60
CA ALA A 84 -10.86 13.99 17.37
C ALA A 84 -10.35 15.41 17.13
N ARG A 85 -10.98 16.39 17.79
CA ARG A 85 -10.71 17.82 17.53
C ARG A 85 -9.26 18.20 17.88
N GLY A 86 -8.57 18.79 16.93
CA GLY A 86 -7.18 19.23 17.10
C GLY A 86 -6.13 18.11 17.05
N LYS A 87 -6.55 16.87 16.97
CA LYS A 87 -5.63 15.71 16.87
C LYS A 87 -4.98 15.60 15.50
N THR A 88 -3.85 14.90 15.46
CA THR A 88 -3.17 14.45 14.25
C THR A 88 -3.34 12.95 14.14
N PHE A 89 -3.85 12.46 13.02
CA PHE A 89 -4.08 11.05 12.80
C PHE A 89 -2.84 10.41 12.14
N PHE A 90 -2.26 9.43 12.80
CA PHE A 90 -1.32 8.53 12.17
C PHE A 90 -2.12 7.39 11.53
N LEU A 91 -2.09 7.30 10.19
CA LEU A 91 -2.83 6.25 9.47
C LEU A 91 -1.98 4.98 9.40
N ALA A 92 -2.37 3.98 10.18
CA ALA A 92 -1.80 2.62 10.13
C ALA A 92 -2.77 1.64 9.44
N LEU A 93 -3.64 2.17 8.55
CA LEU A 93 -4.59 1.41 7.75
C LEU A 93 -3.92 0.79 6.52
N HIS A 94 -4.51 -0.29 5.99
CA HIS A 94 -4.07 -0.92 4.73
C HIS A 94 -5.26 -1.38 3.91
N GLY A 95 -5.14 -1.22 2.59
CA GLY A 95 -6.15 -1.62 1.62
C GLY A 95 -7.47 -0.87 1.71
N GLY A 96 -8.36 -1.10 0.75
CA GLY A 96 -9.73 -0.58 0.73
C GLY A 96 -9.83 0.90 1.07
N GLN A 97 -10.77 1.25 1.96
CA GLN A 97 -11.02 2.64 2.37
C GLN A 97 -9.82 3.33 3.02
N GLY A 98 -8.83 2.58 3.51
CA GLY A 98 -7.58 3.13 4.04
C GLY A 98 -6.69 3.74 2.96
N GLU A 99 -6.70 3.17 1.74
CA GLU A 99 -5.79 3.54 0.65
C GLU A 99 -6.50 4.12 -0.58
N ASP A 100 -7.82 3.97 -0.73
CA ASP A 100 -8.56 4.47 -1.90
C ASP A 100 -8.92 5.97 -1.83
N GLY A 101 -8.49 6.66 -0.78
CA GLY A 101 -8.74 8.07 -0.55
C GLY A 101 -10.00 8.35 0.28
N THR A 102 -10.79 7.35 0.64
CA THR A 102 -12.04 7.52 1.40
C THR A 102 -11.77 8.05 2.81
N THR A 103 -10.89 7.39 3.56
CA THR A 103 -10.51 7.83 4.91
C THR A 103 -9.84 9.20 4.89
N GLN A 104 -8.93 9.43 3.94
CA GLN A 104 -8.23 10.70 3.78
C GLN A 104 -9.22 11.84 3.51
N ARG A 105 -10.20 11.63 2.63
CA ARG A 105 -11.24 12.62 2.32
C ARG A 105 -12.14 12.93 3.52
N ALA A 106 -12.45 11.94 4.36
CA ALA A 106 -13.20 12.15 5.59
C ALA A 106 -12.45 13.05 6.58
N LEU A 107 -11.13 12.90 6.67
CA LEU A 107 -10.23 13.74 7.48
C LEU A 107 -10.07 15.14 6.89
N GLU A 108 -9.84 15.24 5.56
CA GLU A 108 -9.71 16.52 4.84
C GLU A 108 -10.94 17.42 5.02
N ARG A 109 -12.14 16.86 4.87
CA ARG A 109 -13.40 17.61 5.04
C ARG A 109 -13.54 18.25 6.42
N ARG A 110 -12.87 17.70 7.43
CA ARG A 110 -12.90 18.19 8.83
C ARG A 110 -11.68 19.03 9.20
N GLY A 111 -10.77 19.27 8.24
CA GLY A 111 -9.51 19.98 8.50
C GLY A 111 -8.63 19.29 9.53
N LEU A 112 -8.71 17.96 9.63
CA LEU A 112 -7.90 17.13 10.52
C LEU A 112 -6.55 16.80 9.86
N ALA A 113 -5.46 16.90 10.62
CA ALA A 113 -4.14 16.51 10.15
C ALA A 113 -4.01 14.98 10.13
N PHE A 114 -3.40 14.41 9.08
CA PHE A 114 -3.14 12.98 8.97
C PHE A 114 -1.87 12.69 8.16
N THR A 115 -1.20 11.57 8.47
CA THR A 115 0.04 11.16 7.81
C THR A 115 -0.21 10.52 6.43
N GLY A 116 0.80 10.52 5.58
CA GLY A 116 0.74 9.97 4.23
C GLY A 116 0.10 10.91 3.22
N SER A 117 -0.26 10.39 2.06
CA SER A 117 -0.80 11.13 0.92
C SER A 117 -2.24 11.60 1.14
N GLY A 118 -2.64 12.69 0.49
CA GLY A 118 -4.02 13.18 0.48
C GLY A 118 -4.97 12.26 -0.31
N SER A 119 -6.28 12.55 -0.22
CA SER A 119 -7.32 11.68 -0.77
C SER A 119 -7.21 11.46 -2.28
N GLU A 120 -6.83 12.49 -3.02
CA GLU A 120 -6.69 12.39 -4.49
C GLU A 120 -5.50 11.52 -4.89
N ALA A 121 -4.35 11.72 -4.26
CA ALA A 121 -3.15 10.93 -4.54
C ALA A 121 -3.33 9.47 -4.11
N SER A 122 -3.96 9.22 -2.96
CA SER A 122 -4.32 7.87 -2.51
C SER A 122 -5.22 7.16 -3.51
N ALA A 123 -6.29 7.82 -3.97
CA ALA A 123 -7.19 7.25 -4.99
C ALA A 123 -6.48 6.97 -6.33
N LYS A 124 -5.52 7.81 -6.74
CA LYS A 124 -4.69 7.59 -7.94
C LYS A 124 -3.77 6.38 -7.77
N GLY A 125 -3.11 6.26 -6.62
CA GLY A 125 -2.19 5.16 -6.33
C GLY A 125 -2.90 3.81 -6.22
N PHE A 126 -4.10 3.79 -5.64
CA PHE A 126 -4.89 2.58 -5.44
C PHE A 126 -5.46 1.99 -6.75
N ASP A 127 -5.65 2.82 -7.77
CA ASP A 127 -6.11 2.43 -9.10
C ASP A 127 -4.92 2.18 -10.02
N LYS A 128 -4.58 0.89 -10.25
CA LYS A 128 -3.38 0.49 -10.98
C LYS A 128 -3.31 1.01 -12.40
N GLU A 129 -4.44 1.11 -13.10
CA GLU A 129 -4.49 1.67 -14.47
C GLU A 129 -4.18 3.17 -14.45
N ARG A 130 -4.83 3.89 -13.56
CA ARG A 130 -4.62 5.33 -13.40
C ARG A 130 -3.21 5.65 -12.94
N ALA A 131 -2.68 4.88 -11.98
CA ALA A 131 -1.31 5.03 -11.49
C ALA A 131 -0.28 4.82 -12.61
N LYS A 132 -0.43 3.76 -13.41
CA LYS A 132 0.43 3.47 -14.56
C LYS A 132 0.35 4.55 -15.63
N ALA A 133 -0.84 5.03 -15.95
CA ALA A 133 -1.01 6.10 -16.94
C ALA A 133 -0.31 7.40 -16.51
N LEU A 134 -0.40 7.76 -15.23
CA LEU A 134 0.27 8.93 -14.68
C LEU A 134 1.79 8.77 -14.64
N ALA A 135 2.27 7.60 -14.19
CA ALA A 135 3.69 7.27 -14.17
C ALA A 135 4.28 7.27 -15.60
N ALA A 136 3.59 6.65 -16.56
CA ALA A 136 4.03 6.65 -17.96
C ALA A 136 4.10 8.06 -18.57
N LYS A 137 3.12 8.93 -18.26
CA LYS A 137 3.12 10.34 -18.68
C LYS A 137 4.33 11.11 -18.12
N ALA A 138 4.82 10.72 -16.95
CA ALA A 138 6.03 11.29 -16.33
C ALA A 138 7.34 10.64 -16.84
N GLY A 139 7.27 9.76 -17.85
CA GLY A 139 8.44 9.10 -18.43
C GLY A 139 8.85 7.80 -17.73
N VAL A 140 8.07 7.35 -16.73
CA VAL A 140 8.32 6.07 -16.06
C VAL A 140 7.89 4.93 -16.98
N ARG A 141 8.76 3.93 -17.11
CA ARG A 141 8.47 2.75 -17.92
C ARG A 141 7.45 1.86 -17.21
N THR A 142 6.38 1.51 -17.93
CA THR A 142 5.31 0.63 -17.48
C THR A 142 5.19 -0.59 -18.40
N VAL A 143 4.41 -1.58 -18.01
CA VAL A 143 4.06 -2.73 -18.86
C VAL A 143 2.83 -2.43 -19.69
N GLU A 144 2.74 -3.03 -20.89
CA GLU A 144 1.50 -3.01 -21.67
C GLU A 144 0.41 -3.73 -20.90
N SER A 145 -0.77 -3.11 -20.82
CA SER A 145 -1.93 -3.66 -20.13
C SER A 145 -3.22 -3.39 -20.90
N VAL A 146 -4.23 -4.18 -20.59
CA VAL A 146 -5.59 -4.00 -21.08
C VAL A 146 -6.59 -4.24 -19.95
N GLU A 147 -7.58 -3.37 -19.81
CA GLU A 147 -8.70 -3.60 -18.91
C GLU A 147 -9.60 -4.70 -19.50
N LEU A 148 -9.99 -5.66 -18.65
CA LEU A 148 -10.88 -6.76 -19.05
C LEU A 148 -12.32 -6.33 -18.83
N THR A 149 -13.02 -6.06 -19.93
CA THR A 149 -14.41 -5.58 -19.94
C THR A 149 -15.31 -6.47 -20.80
N GLY A 150 -16.62 -6.38 -20.59
CA GLY A 150 -17.61 -7.16 -21.33
C GLY A 150 -17.85 -8.55 -20.74
N ASP A 151 -18.25 -9.48 -21.59
CA ASP A 151 -18.46 -10.88 -21.22
C ASP A 151 -17.18 -11.72 -21.29
N ALA A 152 -17.26 -12.99 -20.90
CA ALA A 152 -16.12 -13.89 -20.91
C ALA A 152 -15.50 -14.07 -22.32
N GLY A 153 -16.30 -13.95 -23.39
CA GLY A 153 -15.82 -14.04 -24.77
C GLY A 153 -14.98 -12.82 -25.15
N ALA A 154 -15.46 -11.62 -24.82
CA ALA A 154 -14.71 -10.37 -25.04
C ALA A 154 -13.40 -10.36 -24.23
N MET A 155 -13.44 -10.75 -22.95
CA MET A 155 -12.27 -10.87 -22.09
C MET A 155 -11.25 -11.88 -22.62
N LEU A 156 -11.74 -13.05 -23.09
CA LEU A 156 -10.87 -14.06 -23.72
C LEU A 156 -10.18 -13.51 -24.97
N SER A 157 -10.90 -12.80 -25.83
CA SER A 157 -10.33 -12.20 -27.03
C SER A 157 -9.23 -11.19 -26.70
N ALA A 158 -9.44 -10.34 -25.67
CA ALA A 158 -8.45 -9.39 -25.20
C ALA A 158 -7.20 -10.10 -24.64
N LEU A 159 -7.39 -11.14 -23.82
CA LEU A 159 -6.29 -11.97 -23.29
C LEU A 159 -5.49 -12.66 -24.39
N GLN A 160 -6.17 -13.25 -25.39
CA GLN A 160 -5.50 -13.91 -26.53
C GLN A 160 -4.68 -12.90 -27.34
N GLY A 161 -5.22 -11.71 -27.60
CA GLY A 161 -4.50 -10.66 -28.32
C GLY A 161 -3.23 -10.21 -27.58
N LEU A 162 -3.29 -10.02 -26.27
CA LEU A 162 -2.13 -9.65 -25.44
C LEU A 162 -1.14 -10.83 -25.31
N LEU A 163 -1.64 -12.05 -25.12
CA LEU A 163 -0.84 -13.27 -25.02
C LEU A 163 -0.03 -13.55 -26.28
N ALA A 164 -0.61 -13.32 -27.46
CA ALA A 164 0.08 -13.49 -28.74
C ALA A 164 1.28 -12.53 -28.89
N ARG A 165 1.23 -11.33 -28.29
CA ARG A 165 2.34 -10.36 -28.31
C ARG A 165 3.42 -10.64 -27.27
N HIS A 166 3.05 -11.14 -26.10
CA HIS A 166 3.94 -11.17 -24.93
C HIS A 166 4.24 -12.59 -24.41
N GLY A 167 3.51 -13.61 -24.85
CA GLY A 167 3.73 -15.01 -24.47
C GLY A 167 3.28 -15.38 -23.06
N ARG A 168 3.28 -14.44 -22.11
CA ARG A 168 2.84 -14.64 -20.72
C ARG A 168 2.21 -13.36 -20.17
N LEU A 169 1.15 -13.52 -19.36
CA LEU A 169 0.45 -12.41 -18.76
C LEU A 169 0.23 -12.62 -17.27
N VAL A 170 -0.06 -11.51 -16.58
CA VAL A 170 -0.63 -11.47 -15.23
C VAL A 170 -1.99 -10.79 -15.33
N VAL A 171 -3.03 -11.42 -14.80
CA VAL A 171 -4.36 -10.83 -14.65
C VAL A 171 -4.57 -10.56 -13.16
N LYS A 172 -4.99 -9.35 -12.83
CA LYS A 172 -5.17 -8.92 -11.42
C LYS A 172 -6.26 -7.86 -11.29
N PRO A 173 -6.88 -7.71 -10.10
CA PRO A 173 -7.80 -6.61 -9.85
C PRO A 173 -7.12 -5.25 -10.07
N ILE A 174 -7.84 -4.31 -10.68
CA ILE A 174 -7.38 -2.92 -10.84
C ILE A 174 -7.16 -2.27 -9.47
N ARG A 175 -8.06 -2.55 -8.52
CA ARG A 175 -8.01 -2.06 -7.13
C ARG A 175 -7.89 -3.23 -6.18
N GLY A 176 -6.99 -3.11 -5.21
CA GLY A 176 -6.70 -4.16 -4.24
C GLY A 176 -5.21 -4.39 -4.09
N GLY A 177 -4.84 -5.19 -3.09
CA GLY A 177 -3.45 -5.45 -2.69
C GLY A 177 -3.17 -6.93 -2.44
N SER A 178 -1.99 -7.20 -1.86
CA SER A 178 -1.57 -8.51 -1.33
C SER A 178 -1.69 -9.69 -2.31
N SER A 179 -1.62 -9.42 -3.62
CA SER A 179 -1.71 -10.43 -4.69
C SER A 179 -3.01 -11.27 -4.68
N VAL A 180 -4.06 -10.78 -4.02
CA VAL A 180 -5.37 -11.44 -4.01
C VAL A 180 -6.02 -11.30 -5.40
N GLY A 181 -6.55 -12.41 -5.93
CA GLY A 181 -7.18 -12.43 -7.25
C GLY A 181 -6.22 -12.32 -8.44
N LEU A 182 -4.93 -12.63 -8.25
CA LEU A 182 -3.93 -12.62 -9.29
C LEU A 182 -3.90 -13.97 -10.03
N TYR A 183 -3.90 -13.93 -11.37
CA TYR A 183 -3.79 -15.09 -12.24
C TYR A 183 -2.57 -14.98 -13.15
N HIS A 184 -1.81 -16.05 -13.23
CA HIS A 184 -0.77 -16.21 -14.24
C HIS A 184 -1.35 -16.89 -15.48
N VAL A 185 -1.22 -16.25 -16.65
CA VAL A 185 -1.65 -16.77 -17.94
C VAL A 185 -0.42 -17.13 -18.76
N LYS A 186 -0.19 -18.42 -18.95
CA LYS A 186 0.98 -18.97 -19.67
C LYS A 186 0.60 -19.56 -21.02
N GLY A 187 -0.68 -19.68 -21.32
CA GLY A 187 -1.18 -20.25 -22.57
C GLY A 187 -2.69 -20.10 -22.72
N PRO A 188 -3.25 -20.63 -23.85
CA PRO A 188 -4.68 -20.46 -24.17
C PRO A 188 -5.64 -21.02 -23.11
N GLU A 189 -5.28 -22.14 -22.48
CA GLU A 189 -6.13 -22.76 -21.43
C GLU A 189 -6.23 -21.87 -20.20
N ASP A 190 -5.09 -21.28 -19.76
CA ASP A 190 -5.08 -20.33 -18.65
C ASP A 190 -5.88 -19.07 -19.01
N ALA A 191 -5.77 -18.58 -20.24
CA ALA A 191 -6.56 -17.43 -20.72
C ALA A 191 -8.08 -17.72 -20.66
N GLY A 192 -8.51 -18.91 -21.09
CA GLY A 192 -9.90 -19.34 -21.04
C GLY A 192 -10.43 -19.48 -19.60
N ARG A 193 -9.60 -19.98 -18.68
CA ARG A 193 -9.93 -20.06 -17.26
C ARG A 193 -10.04 -18.66 -16.65
N ALA A 194 -9.03 -17.82 -16.82
CA ALA A 194 -9.01 -16.46 -16.29
C ALA A 194 -10.20 -15.63 -16.80
N ALA A 195 -10.53 -15.70 -18.10
CA ALA A 195 -11.68 -14.99 -18.67
C ALA A 195 -13.00 -15.36 -17.98
N ARG A 196 -13.25 -16.65 -17.72
CA ARG A 196 -14.46 -17.11 -17.03
C ARG A 196 -14.51 -16.67 -15.57
N GLU A 197 -13.39 -16.82 -14.85
CA GLU A 197 -13.32 -16.47 -13.42
C GLU A 197 -13.43 -14.96 -13.20
N VAL A 198 -12.82 -14.14 -14.06
CA VAL A 198 -12.95 -12.68 -14.05
C VAL A 198 -14.37 -12.26 -14.39
N ALA A 199 -14.99 -12.84 -15.46
CA ALA A 199 -16.35 -12.51 -15.84
C ALA A 199 -17.37 -12.85 -14.74
N ALA A 200 -17.12 -13.90 -13.94
CA ALA A 200 -17.99 -14.27 -12.82
C ALA A 200 -17.93 -13.24 -11.67
N GLN A 201 -16.85 -12.45 -11.56
CA GLN A 201 -16.67 -11.41 -10.55
C GLN A 201 -17.08 -10.01 -11.05
N ALA A 202 -17.17 -9.83 -12.37
CA ALA A 202 -17.60 -8.56 -12.97
C ALA A 202 -19.13 -8.37 -12.83
N PRO A 203 -19.64 -7.14 -12.68
CA PRO A 203 -18.91 -5.86 -12.66
C PRO A 203 -18.41 -5.44 -11.27
N GLN A 204 -18.56 -6.28 -10.22
CA GLN A 204 -18.21 -5.91 -8.84
C GLN A 204 -16.71 -5.66 -8.68
N VAL A 205 -15.88 -6.42 -9.41
CA VAL A 205 -14.41 -6.26 -9.41
C VAL A 205 -13.95 -6.02 -10.85
N ALA A 206 -13.26 -4.91 -11.07
CA ALA A 206 -12.61 -4.60 -12.34
C ALA A 206 -11.21 -5.21 -12.37
N PHE A 207 -10.85 -5.82 -13.50
CA PHE A 207 -9.57 -6.50 -13.70
C PHE A 207 -8.79 -5.91 -14.87
N LEU A 208 -7.47 -6.01 -14.79
CA LEU A 208 -6.57 -5.74 -15.90
C LEU A 208 -5.69 -6.97 -16.19
N ALA A 209 -5.30 -7.13 -17.44
CA ALA A 209 -4.26 -8.04 -17.87
C ALA A 209 -3.01 -7.25 -18.23
N GLU A 210 -1.85 -7.72 -17.79
CA GLU A 210 -0.55 -7.11 -18.03
C GLU A 210 0.40 -8.10 -18.67
N ALA A 211 1.29 -7.60 -19.53
CA ALA A 211 2.44 -8.36 -20.00
C ALA A 211 3.32 -8.78 -18.81
N PHE A 212 3.62 -10.07 -18.70
CA PHE A 212 4.53 -10.57 -17.67
C PHE A 212 5.95 -10.11 -17.93
N VAL A 213 6.58 -9.51 -16.95
CA VAL A 213 8.01 -9.15 -17.00
C VAL A 213 8.79 -10.15 -16.16
N GLN A 214 9.74 -10.82 -16.79
CA GLN A 214 10.70 -11.65 -16.07
C GLN A 214 11.86 -10.78 -15.61
N GLY A 215 12.19 -10.84 -14.32
CA GLY A 215 13.25 -10.02 -13.75
C GLY A 215 13.34 -10.12 -12.23
N THR A 216 14.18 -9.27 -11.67
CA THR A 216 14.37 -9.12 -10.21
C THR A 216 13.31 -8.19 -9.67
N GLU A 217 12.60 -8.61 -8.65
CA GLU A 217 11.61 -7.77 -7.97
C GLU A 217 12.32 -6.88 -6.93
N LEU A 218 12.15 -5.57 -7.09
CA LEU A 218 12.62 -4.56 -6.15
C LEU A 218 11.44 -3.78 -5.59
N THR A 219 11.61 -3.30 -4.36
CA THR A 219 10.70 -2.34 -3.76
C THR A 219 11.48 -1.17 -3.17
N VAL A 220 10.95 0.05 -3.35
CA VAL A 220 11.65 1.28 -2.99
C VAL A 220 10.71 2.21 -2.23
N GLY A 221 11.07 2.54 -1.00
CA GLY A 221 10.43 3.60 -0.24
C GLY A 221 10.82 4.98 -0.75
N VAL A 222 9.87 5.90 -0.77
CA VAL A 222 10.13 7.34 -1.00
C VAL A 222 9.60 8.09 0.19
N VAL A 223 10.37 9.04 0.71
CA VAL A 223 10.01 9.85 1.88
C VAL A 223 10.22 11.32 1.61
N ASP A 224 9.25 12.13 2.04
CA ASP A 224 9.36 13.58 2.10
C ASP A 224 9.91 14.02 3.46
N SER A 225 10.65 15.13 3.49
CA SER A 225 11.18 15.75 4.69
C SER A 225 10.61 17.15 4.89
N LEU A 226 10.64 17.65 6.12
CA LEU A 226 10.13 18.97 6.46
C LEU A 226 10.86 20.12 5.74
N ASP A 227 12.10 19.92 5.35
CA ASP A 227 12.87 20.89 4.57
C ASP A 227 12.48 20.93 3.07
N GLY A 228 11.43 20.20 2.69
CA GLY A 228 10.90 20.11 1.33
C GLY A 228 11.65 19.16 0.41
N LYS A 229 12.67 18.46 0.92
CA LYS A 229 13.37 17.44 0.13
C LYS A 229 12.58 16.15 0.07
N ARG A 230 12.76 15.47 -1.05
CA ARG A 230 12.23 14.13 -1.33
C ARG A 230 13.41 13.21 -1.62
N ARG A 231 13.40 12.03 -1.05
CA ARG A 231 14.45 11.04 -1.27
C ARG A 231 13.89 9.63 -1.36
N ALA A 232 14.54 8.79 -2.16
CA ALA A 232 14.32 7.36 -2.12
C ALA A 232 15.14 6.72 -0.99
N LEU A 233 14.56 5.75 -0.33
CA LEU A 233 15.24 4.87 0.61
C LEU A 233 16.08 3.83 -0.14
N PRO A 234 17.00 3.10 0.53
CA PRO A 234 17.66 1.94 -0.07
C PRO A 234 16.66 0.95 -0.64
N CYS A 235 16.91 0.43 -1.84
CA CYS A 235 16.07 -0.59 -2.44
C CYS A 235 16.09 -1.87 -1.60
N SER A 236 14.96 -2.57 -1.53
CA SER A 236 14.89 -3.96 -1.08
C SER A 236 14.66 -4.88 -2.27
N GLU A 237 15.28 -6.05 -2.25
CA GLU A 237 15.11 -7.11 -3.25
C GLU A 237 14.24 -8.23 -2.69
N VAL A 238 13.33 -8.73 -3.51
CA VAL A 238 12.50 -9.88 -3.17
C VAL A 238 12.92 -11.07 -4.05
N ARG A 239 13.45 -12.11 -3.42
CA ARG A 239 13.75 -13.39 -4.08
C ARG A 239 12.70 -14.41 -3.67
N VAL A 240 12.04 -14.96 -4.67
CA VAL A 240 11.00 -15.97 -4.48
C VAL A 240 11.52 -17.32 -4.91
N ASP A 241 11.24 -18.37 -4.15
CA ASP A 241 11.62 -19.74 -4.48
C ASP A 241 11.10 -20.12 -5.88
N PRO A 242 11.85 -20.94 -6.65
CA PRO A 242 11.43 -21.36 -7.98
C PRO A 242 10.02 -21.98 -7.98
N GLY A 243 9.14 -21.43 -8.83
CA GLY A 243 7.77 -21.91 -8.99
C GLY A 243 6.74 -21.28 -8.03
N ARG A 244 7.16 -20.43 -7.10
CA ARG A 244 6.28 -19.64 -6.24
C ARG A 244 6.03 -18.24 -6.78
N ALA A 245 5.06 -17.56 -6.21
CA ALA A 245 4.80 -16.13 -6.42
C ALA A 245 4.98 -15.39 -5.09
N PHE A 246 5.26 -14.10 -5.14
CA PHE A 246 5.27 -13.23 -3.96
C PHE A 246 3.83 -12.91 -3.53
N ASP A 247 3.19 -13.91 -2.96
CA ASP A 247 1.82 -13.88 -2.47
C ASP A 247 1.72 -13.43 -1.00
N PHE A 248 0.53 -13.51 -0.42
CA PHE A 248 0.28 -13.14 0.98
C PHE A 248 1.16 -13.93 1.97
N GLU A 249 1.36 -15.23 1.73
CA GLU A 249 2.21 -16.06 2.60
C GLU A 249 3.68 -15.65 2.50
N GLY A 250 4.17 -15.34 1.30
CA GLY A 250 5.51 -14.79 1.09
C GLY A 250 5.69 -13.43 1.74
N LYS A 251 4.72 -12.52 1.55
CA LYS A 251 4.78 -11.11 2.04
C LYS A 251 4.73 -10.98 3.56
N TYR A 252 3.94 -11.80 4.23
CA TYR A 252 3.66 -11.62 5.67
C TYR A 252 4.07 -12.77 6.56
N LEU A 253 4.28 -13.97 6.00
CA LEU A 253 4.67 -15.16 6.75
C LEU A 253 6.07 -15.66 6.39
N GLY A 254 6.77 -14.99 5.45
CA GLY A 254 8.13 -15.32 5.02
C GLY A 254 8.30 -16.70 4.36
N LYS A 255 7.20 -17.28 3.87
CA LYS A 255 7.24 -18.64 3.29
C LYS A 255 7.76 -18.63 1.84
N GLY A 256 8.94 -19.18 1.62
CA GLY A 256 9.54 -19.30 0.29
C GLY A 256 9.91 -17.97 -0.34
N THR A 257 10.21 -16.97 0.51
CA THR A 257 10.62 -15.64 0.11
C THR A 257 11.80 -15.18 0.95
N LEU A 258 12.81 -14.62 0.29
CA LEU A 258 13.94 -13.95 0.93
C LEU A 258 13.88 -12.47 0.59
N GLU A 259 13.83 -11.62 1.61
CA GLU A 259 13.89 -10.17 1.48
C GLU A 259 15.30 -9.68 1.85
N LEU A 260 15.94 -8.95 0.96
CA LEU A 260 17.28 -8.39 1.14
C LEU A 260 17.21 -6.86 1.14
N THR A 261 17.62 -6.24 2.23
CA THR A 261 17.72 -4.78 2.37
C THR A 261 19.09 -4.39 2.94
N PRO A 262 19.94 -3.65 2.20
CA PRO A 262 19.74 -3.20 0.81
C PRO A 262 19.79 -4.35 -0.21
N ALA A 263 19.16 -4.10 -1.38
CA ALA A 263 19.14 -5.04 -2.50
C ALA A 263 20.56 -5.34 -3.04
N GLU A 264 20.79 -6.58 -3.46
CA GLU A 264 22.05 -7.04 -4.09
C GLU A 264 21.97 -6.93 -5.61
N VAL A 265 21.88 -5.71 -6.13
CA VAL A 265 21.81 -5.42 -7.57
C VAL A 265 22.94 -4.46 -7.98
N PRO A 266 23.30 -4.38 -9.28
CA PRO A 266 24.28 -3.39 -9.75
C PRO A 266 23.93 -1.95 -9.36
N PRO A 267 24.92 -1.10 -9.07
CA PRO A 267 24.66 0.28 -8.59
C PRO A 267 23.83 1.13 -9.54
N ASP A 268 23.98 0.95 -10.85
CA ASP A 268 23.19 1.64 -11.87
C ASP A 268 21.71 1.21 -11.85
N VAL A 269 21.45 -0.09 -11.65
CA VAL A 269 20.10 -0.64 -11.46
C VAL A 269 19.47 -0.10 -10.18
N PHE A 270 20.24 -0.07 -9.09
CA PHE A 270 19.79 0.47 -7.80
C PHE A 270 19.36 1.94 -7.92
N GLN A 271 20.20 2.78 -8.53
CA GLN A 271 19.91 4.19 -8.75
C GLN A 271 18.73 4.42 -9.70
N ALA A 272 18.64 3.61 -10.78
CA ALA A 272 17.53 3.70 -11.72
C ALA A 272 16.18 3.33 -11.06
N ALA A 273 16.16 2.32 -10.17
CA ALA A 273 14.97 1.96 -9.40
C ALA A 273 14.56 3.07 -8.43
N GLN A 274 15.53 3.69 -7.74
CA GLN A 274 15.27 4.83 -6.85
C GLN A 274 14.70 6.04 -7.63
N ALA A 275 15.31 6.39 -8.76
CA ALA A 275 14.82 7.49 -9.61
C ALA A 275 13.40 7.24 -10.12
N LEU A 276 13.11 5.99 -10.54
CA LEU A 276 11.77 5.58 -10.96
C LEU A 276 10.76 5.79 -9.83
N ALA A 277 11.06 5.33 -8.61
CA ALA A 277 10.15 5.44 -7.46
C ALA A 277 9.87 6.90 -7.08
N VAL A 278 10.88 7.77 -7.09
CA VAL A 278 10.71 9.21 -6.86
C VAL A 278 9.80 9.82 -7.93
N THR A 279 10.06 9.54 -9.21
CA THR A 279 9.24 10.05 -10.31
C THR A 279 7.79 9.57 -10.23
N ALA A 280 7.55 8.30 -9.85
CA ALA A 280 6.21 7.77 -9.66
C ALA A 280 5.48 8.44 -8.50
N HIS A 281 6.15 8.64 -7.36
CA HIS A 281 5.61 9.36 -6.21
C HIS A 281 5.17 10.78 -6.59
N GLU A 282 5.98 11.50 -7.35
CA GLU A 282 5.68 12.86 -7.86
C GLU A 282 4.53 12.86 -8.85
N ALA A 283 4.52 11.94 -9.80
CA ALA A 283 3.49 11.83 -10.83
C ALA A 283 2.09 11.57 -10.25
N LEU A 284 2.02 10.84 -9.15
CA LEU A 284 0.78 10.58 -8.43
C LEU A 284 0.36 11.74 -7.53
N GLY A 285 1.25 12.69 -7.25
CA GLY A 285 1.06 13.77 -6.29
C GLY A 285 1.07 13.26 -4.85
N CYS A 286 1.84 12.23 -4.58
CA CYS A 286 1.99 11.66 -3.24
C CYS A 286 2.74 12.62 -2.31
N GLU A 287 2.47 12.50 -1.02
CA GLU A 287 3.12 13.23 0.06
C GLU A 287 3.45 12.28 1.22
N GLY A 288 4.43 12.68 2.03
CA GLY A 288 4.86 11.97 3.23
C GLY A 288 5.73 10.77 2.88
N TYR A 289 5.15 9.60 2.71
CA TYR A 289 5.92 8.40 2.35
C TYR A 289 5.08 7.42 1.51
N THR A 290 5.76 6.71 0.61
CA THR A 290 5.16 5.67 -0.24
C THR A 290 6.14 4.53 -0.42
N ARG A 291 5.65 3.41 -0.98
CA ARG A 291 6.49 2.31 -1.47
C ARG A 291 6.10 2.00 -2.91
N THR A 292 7.09 1.97 -3.80
CA THR A 292 6.90 1.62 -5.20
C THR A 292 7.49 0.25 -5.47
N ASP A 293 6.69 -0.66 -6.03
CA ASP A 293 7.08 -2.00 -6.41
C ASP A 293 7.48 -2.01 -7.89
N ILE A 294 8.62 -2.64 -8.21
CA ILE A 294 9.35 -2.52 -9.47
C ILE A 294 9.84 -3.90 -9.88
N ILE A 295 9.80 -4.23 -11.19
CA ILE A 295 10.54 -5.38 -11.73
C ILE A 295 11.66 -4.88 -12.62
N VAL A 296 12.87 -5.36 -12.37
CA VAL A 296 14.04 -5.09 -13.21
C VAL A 296 14.16 -6.19 -14.26
N GLY A 297 13.60 -5.95 -15.43
CA GLY A 297 13.73 -6.84 -16.58
C GLY A 297 14.97 -6.55 -17.41
N ALA A 298 15.16 -7.29 -18.50
CA ALA A 298 16.31 -7.15 -19.40
C ALA A 298 16.52 -5.73 -19.99
N ARG A 299 15.47 -4.92 -20.01
CA ARG A 299 15.52 -3.55 -20.51
C ARG A 299 15.50 -2.50 -19.38
N GLY A 300 15.82 -2.87 -18.14
CA GLY A 300 15.84 -2.01 -16.96
C GLY A 300 14.54 -2.05 -16.13
N PRO A 301 14.42 -1.16 -15.13
CA PRO A 301 13.32 -1.16 -14.18
C PRO A 301 11.98 -0.78 -14.84
N VAL A 302 10.92 -1.42 -14.38
CA VAL A 302 9.54 -1.27 -14.83
C VAL A 302 8.64 -1.10 -13.62
N TYR A 303 7.81 -0.09 -13.62
CA TYR A 303 6.83 0.22 -12.59
C TYR A 303 5.71 -0.82 -12.54
N LEU A 304 5.35 -1.26 -11.35
CA LEU A 304 4.20 -2.13 -11.10
C LEU A 304 3.07 -1.38 -10.40
N GLU A 305 3.35 -0.82 -9.22
CA GLU A 305 2.38 -0.09 -8.39
C GLU A 305 3.08 0.79 -7.36
N THR A 306 2.33 1.74 -6.78
CA THR A 306 2.76 2.54 -5.64
C THR A 306 1.74 2.43 -4.51
N ASN A 307 2.21 2.00 -3.34
CA ASN A 307 1.43 1.90 -2.12
C ASN A 307 1.55 3.21 -1.34
N THR A 308 0.42 3.84 -1.03
CA THR A 308 0.38 5.14 -0.34
C THR A 308 0.31 5.04 1.18
N LEU A 309 0.01 3.86 1.72
CA LEU A 309 0.13 3.51 3.14
C LEU A 309 0.89 2.18 3.28
N PRO A 310 2.21 2.15 2.97
CA PRO A 310 2.99 0.92 3.06
C PRO A 310 3.10 0.43 4.50
N GLY A 311 3.27 -0.88 4.66
CA GLY A 311 3.39 -1.54 5.95
C GLY A 311 4.49 -0.97 6.84
N LEU A 312 4.23 -0.90 8.13
CA LEU A 312 5.13 -0.41 9.17
C LEU A 312 5.36 -1.43 10.28
N THR A 313 5.16 -2.72 10.01
CA THR A 313 5.57 -3.78 10.94
C THR A 313 7.11 -3.84 11.01
N LYS A 314 7.66 -4.52 12.00
CA LYS A 314 9.13 -4.68 12.10
C LYS A 314 9.74 -5.36 10.87
N ALA A 315 8.99 -6.23 10.21
CA ALA A 315 9.39 -6.94 9.00
C ALA A 315 9.02 -6.22 7.69
N SER A 316 8.34 -5.07 7.75
CA SER A 316 7.98 -4.32 6.55
C SER A 316 9.16 -3.59 5.93
N PHE A 317 9.13 -3.38 4.62
CA PHE A 317 10.22 -2.78 3.85
C PHE A 317 10.59 -1.36 4.32
N ILE A 318 9.61 -0.49 4.61
CA ILE A 318 9.93 0.88 5.07
C ILE A 318 10.79 0.88 6.33
N PRO A 319 10.44 0.18 7.43
CA PRO A 319 11.34 0.06 8.59
C PRO A 319 12.70 -0.56 8.29
N GLN A 320 12.77 -1.58 7.42
CA GLN A 320 14.03 -2.20 7.02
C GLN A 320 14.91 -1.23 6.24
N GLN A 321 14.35 -0.48 5.29
CA GLN A 321 15.04 0.48 4.45
C GLN A 321 15.53 1.69 5.26
N LEU A 322 14.73 2.18 6.20
CA LEU A 322 15.16 3.22 7.15
C LEU A 322 16.35 2.75 8.00
N ALA A 323 16.27 1.53 8.54
CA ALA A 323 17.36 0.94 9.31
C ALA A 323 18.65 0.78 8.48
N ALA A 324 18.53 0.37 7.21
CA ALA A 324 19.66 0.22 6.29
C ALA A 324 20.38 1.56 5.99
N GLU A 325 19.69 2.70 6.03
CA GLU A 325 20.31 4.02 5.92
C GLU A 325 20.71 4.64 7.28
N GLY A 326 20.46 3.91 8.40
CA GLY A 326 20.79 4.40 9.75
C GLY A 326 19.73 5.32 10.37
N THR A 327 18.53 5.42 9.77
CA THR A 327 17.42 6.21 10.29
C THR A 327 16.56 5.38 11.25
N ALA A 328 16.43 5.84 12.50
CA ALA A 328 15.54 5.19 13.46
C ALA A 328 14.05 5.46 13.12
N LEU A 329 13.18 4.50 13.44
CA LEU A 329 11.75 4.60 13.10
C LEU A 329 11.06 5.77 13.82
N ARG A 330 11.40 6.07 15.07
CA ARG A 330 10.76 7.14 15.83
C ARG A 330 10.93 8.54 15.20
N PRO A 331 12.14 9.03 14.89
CA PRO A 331 12.32 10.30 14.19
C PRO A 331 11.55 10.38 12.87
N PHE A 332 11.53 9.28 12.11
CA PHE A 332 10.75 9.22 10.88
C PHE A 332 9.25 9.42 11.16
N LEU A 333 8.66 8.71 12.12
CA LEU A 333 7.23 8.85 12.46
C LEU A 333 6.90 10.27 12.94
N GLU A 334 7.76 10.86 13.77
CA GLU A 334 7.62 12.24 14.25
C GLU A 334 7.67 13.25 13.09
N GLU A 335 8.56 13.05 12.12
CA GLU A 335 8.62 13.89 10.91
C GLU A 335 7.37 13.76 10.07
N GLN A 336 6.83 12.55 9.87
CA GLN A 336 5.55 12.34 9.15
C GLN A 336 4.37 13.04 9.84
N LEU A 337 4.31 13.01 11.16
CA LEU A 337 3.31 13.76 11.93
C LEU A 337 3.46 15.28 11.78
N ALA A 338 4.69 15.77 11.72
CA ALA A 338 4.96 17.20 11.50
C ALA A 338 4.58 17.63 10.07
N LEU A 339 4.87 16.82 9.04
CA LEU A 339 4.44 17.03 7.67
C LEU A 339 2.91 17.06 7.54
N ALA A 340 2.21 16.17 8.24
CA ALA A 340 0.75 16.13 8.28
C ALA A 340 0.16 17.45 8.80
N ARG A 341 0.72 18.00 9.89
CA ARG A 341 0.31 19.29 10.45
C ARG A 341 0.60 20.44 9.50
N ALA A 342 1.81 20.46 8.92
CA ALA A 342 2.19 21.49 7.94
C ALA A 342 1.28 21.48 6.71
N ARG A 343 0.87 20.30 6.21
CA ARG A 343 -0.09 20.18 5.10
C ARG A 343 -1.44 20.77 5.49
N ARG A 344 -2.00 20.38 6.63
CA ARG A 344 -3.27 20.95 7.13
C ARG A 344 -3.22 22.46 7.21
N ASP A 345 -2.13 23.01 7.74
CA ASP A 345 -2.01 24.46 7.97
C ASP A 345 -1.86 25.23 6.65
N ARG A 346 -1.30 24.60 5.59
CA ARG A 346 -1.29 25.17 4.22
C ARG A 346 -2.66 25.18 3.54
N GLN A 347 -3.57 24.32 3.96
CA GLN A 347 -4.92 24.18 3.37
C GLN A 347 -5.98 25.07 4.04
N ARG A 348 -5.62 25.70 5.15
CA ARG A 348 -6.48 26.69 5.87
C ARG A 348 -6.29 28.09 5.34
#